data_ed783a5592130fdd72519f5848681bfb
#
_entry.id   ed783a5592130fdd72519f5848681bfb
#
_cell.length_a   1.000
_cell.length_b   1.000
_cell.length_c   1.000
_cell.angle_alpha   90.00
_cell.angle_beta   90.00
_cell.angle_gamma   90.00
#
_symmetry.space_group_name_H-M   'P 1'
#
loop_
_entity.id
_entity.type
_entity.pdbx_description
1 polymer ?
#
loop_
_entity_poly.entity_id
_entity_poly.type
_entity_poly.pdbx_seq_one_letter_code
_entity_poly.pdbx_strand_id
1 'polypeptide(L)'
;MADAVDSSPVDPSAGLVPAFVARWEQSEAAERANYQLFLSELCGLLGVPQPEPTKADVSQNAYVFERDVTFQNPDGTTSIGRIDLYKRGCFVLEAKQGSEQTANDDPFELVAKPKKTKKGTAVRGTKGWDDAMVKARGQAEQYARALPTDDGWPPFLIVVDVGHSIELFADFTKSGKTYLQFPDPASFRIPLASLNDPEQRAKLRTVWTDPLSLDPSRRSAKVTRELADRLAKLAKSLEASKYDPGRVSQFLMRCLRKTWT
;
A
#
# COMPACT_ATOMS: atom_id res chain seq x y z
N MET A 1 35.65 27.52 1.18
CA MET A 1 34.26 27.10 1.22
C MET A 1 34.17 25.94 0.24
N ALA A 2 34.09 24.74 0.75
CA ALA A 2 33.91 23.54 -0.09
C ALA A 2 32.44 23.18 -0.02
N ASP A 3 31.79 23.21 -1.18
CA ASP A 3 30.41 22.78 -1.34
C ASP A 3 30.30 21.29 -0.98
N ALA A 4 29.55 20.98 0.07
CA ALA A 4 29.18 19.62 0.39
C ALA A 4 28.25 19.13 -0.72
N VAL A 5 28.78 18.27 -1.61
CA VAL A 5 27.98 17.55 -2.59
C VAL A 5 27.06 16.61 -1.80
N ASP A 6 25.77 16.91 -1.82
CA ASP A 6 24.70 16.03 -1.31
C ASP A 6 24.73 14.73 -2.12
N SER A 7 25.37 13.70 -1.55
CA SER A 7 25.41 12.36 -2.11
C SER A 7 24.23 11.52 -1.64
N SER A 8 22.99 12.02 -1.82
CA SER A 8 21.80 11.19 -1.71
C SER A 8 21.90 10.08 -2.75
N PRO A 9 21.67 8.81 -2.40
CA PRO A 9 21.75 7.71 -3.37
C PRO A 9 20.74 7.96 -4.50
N VAL A 10 21.27 8.06 -5.73
CA VAL A 10 20.44 8.23 -6.93
C VAL A 10 19.51 7.03 -7.02
N ASP A 11 18.20 7.28 -6.97
CA ASP A 11 17.18 6.26 -7.15
C ASP A 11 17.20 5.80 -8.62
N PRO A 12 17.64 4.56 -8.92
CA PRO A 12 17.79 4.09 -10.29
C PRO A 12 16.45 3.96 -11.01
N SER A 13 15.34 3.97 -10.31
CA SER A 13 13.99 3.90 -10.89
C SER A 13 13.45 5.26 -11.35
N ALA A 14 14.03 6.37 -10.91
CA ALA A 14 13.51 7.71 -11.20
C ALA A 14 13.35 7.99 -12.70
N GLY A 15 14.29 7.52 -13.53
CA GLY A 15 14.22 7.69 -14.99
C GLY A 15 13.17 6.81 -15.69
N LEU A 16 12.70 5.73 -15.04
CA LEU A 16 11.73 4.80 -15.61
C LEU A 16 10.28 5.18 -15.31
N VAL A 17 10.05 6.00 -14.26
CA VAL A 17 8.70 6.34 -13.80
C VAL A 17 7.87 7.07 -14.85
N PRO A 18 8.37 8.14 -15.55
CA PRO A 18 7.56 8.83 -16.54
C PRO A 18 7.10 7.94 -17.69
N ALA A 19 7.97 7.04 -18.16
CA ALA A 19 7.62 6.09 -19.23
C ALA A 19 6.57 5.07 -18.75
N PHE A 20 6.69 4.57 -17.53
CA PHE A 20 5.72 3.68 -16.92
C PHE A 20 4.34 4.36 -16.78
N VAL A 21 4.30 5.58 -16.23
CA VAL A 21 3.06 6.34 -16.05
C VAL A 21 2.40 6.59 -17.40
N ALA A 22 3.14 7.17 -18.38
CA ALA A 22 2.59 7.47 -19.70
C ALA A 22 2.05 6.22 -20.42
N ARG A 23 2.73 5.07 -20.31
CA ARG A 23 2.28 3.81 -20.89
C ARG A 23 0.94 3.35 -20.31
N TRP A 24 0.82 3.40 -18.98
CA TRP A 24 -0.33 2.81 -18.30
C TRP A 24 -1.54 3.75 -18.23
N GLU A 25 -1.35 5.07 -18.19
CA GLU A 25 -2.45 6.05 -18.30
C GLU A 25 -3.19 5.94 -19.64
N GLN A 26 -2.51 5.50 -20.71
CA GLN A 26 -3.10 5.30 -22.02
C GLN A 26 -3.72 3.91 -22.22
N SER A 27 -3.64 3.04 -21.21
CA SER A 27 -4.16 1.68 -21.35
C SER A 27 -5.67 1.63 -21.08
N GLU A 28 -6.48 1.56 -22.13
CA GLU A 28 -7.95 1.46 -22.08
C GLU A 28 -8.48 0.01 -22.16
N ALA A 29 -7.63 -0.99 -22.09
CA ALA A 29 -7.98 -2.38 -22.33
C ALA A 29 -8.63 -3.06 -21.10
N ALA A 30 -9.17 -4.27 -21.31
CA ALA A 30 -9.85 -5.04 -20.29
C ALA A 30 -8.93 -5.40 -19.10
N GLU A 31 -9.39 -5.19 -17.88
CA GLU A 31 -8.73 -5.48 -16.60
C GLU A 31 -7.93 -6.80 -16.61
N ARG A 32 -8.59 -7.90 -16.99
CA ARG A 32 -7.98 -9.24 -17.01
C ARG A 32 -6.77 -9.39 -17.94
N ALA A 33 -6.69 -8.56 -18.98
CA ALA A 33 -5.55 -8.64 -19.91
C ALA A 33 -4.33 -7.89 -19.40
N ASN A 34 -4.52 -6.90 -18.53
CA ASN A 34 -3.50 -5.91 -18.21
C ASN A 34 -2.96 -5.98 -16.77
N TYR A 35 -3.74 -6.45 -15.80
CA TYR A 35 -3.33 -6.28 -14.40
C TYR A 35 -2.04 -7.03 -14.05
N GLN A 36 -1.82 -8.24 -14.56
CA GLN A 36 -0.60 -9.00 -14.27
C GLN A 36 0.64 -8.32 -14.85
N LEU A 37 0.53 -7.81 -16.09
CA LEU A 37 1.62 -7.08 -16.72
C LEU A 37 1.91 -5.78 -15.98
N PHE A 38 0.86 -5.01 -15.64
CA PHE A 38 0.97 -3.79 -14.84
C PHE A 38 1.69 -4.04 -13.51
N LEU A 39 1.25 -5.05 -12.76
CA LEU A 39 1.83 -5.37 -11.46
C LEU A 39 3.26 -5.91 -11.57
N SER A 40 3.58 -6.66 -12.62
CA SER A 40 4.95 -7.11 -12.88
C SER A 40 5.88 -5.94 -13.21
N GLU A 41 5.45 -5.01 -14.06
CA GLU A 41 6.21 -3.79 -14.34
C GLU A 41 6.34 -2.88 -13.11
N LEU A 42 5.27 -2.77 -12.29
CA LEU A 42 5.32 -2.05 -11.02
C LEU A 42 6.34 -2.67 -10.06
N CYS A 43 6.40 -4.00 -9.94
CA CYS A 43 7.44 -4.66 -9.16
C CYS A 43 8.84 -4.29 -9.64
N GLY A 44 9.07 -4.27 -10.95
CA GLY A 44 10.33 -3.83 -11.54
C GLY A 44 10.66 -2.38 -11.21
N LEU A 45 9.67 -1.48 -11.34
CA LEU A 45 9.82 -0.07 -11.00
C LEU A 45 10.15 0.13 -9.51
N LEU A 46 9.50 -0.62 -8.63
CA LEU A 46 9.74 -0.56 -7.19
C LEU A 46 11.04 -1.26 -6.77
N GLY A 47 11.69 -2.03 -7.66
CA GLY A 47 12.87 -2.83 -7.33
C GLY A 47 12.56 -3.92 -6.28
N VAL A 48 11.38 -4.53 -6.37
CA VAL A 48 10.94 -5.64 -5.49
C VAL A 48 10.90 -6.96 -6.27
N PRO A 49 10.98 -8.12 -5.60
CA PRO A 49 10.86 -9.41 -6.27
C PRO A 49 9.57 -9.54 -7.09
N GLN A 50 9.64 -10.25 -8.20
CA GLN A 50 8.48 -10.64 -9.01
C GLN A 50 7.70 -11.77 -8.34
N PRO A 51 6.38 -11.87 -8.58
CA PRO A 51 5.60 -13.03 -8.20
C PRO A 51 6.16 -14.32 -8.83
N GLU A 52 6.04 -15.43 -8.09
CA GLU A 52 6.47 -16.74 -8.54
C GLU A 52 5.35 -17.43 -9.35
N PRO A 53 5.70 -18.41 -10.20
CA PRO A 53 4.70 -19.30 -10.81
C PRO A 53 3.88 -20.04 -9.74
N THR A 54 2.57 -20.14 -9.95
CA THR A 54 1.65 -20.86 -9.05
C THR A 54 1.96 -22.35 -9.07
N LYS A 55 2.01 -22.96 -7.88
CA LYS A 55 2.20 -24.40 -7.65
C LYS A 55 0.88 -25.05 -7.33
N ALA A 56 0.75 -26.37 -7.63
CA ALA A 56 -0.43 -27.16 -7.32
C ALA A 56 -0.71 -27.23 -5.79
N ASP A 57 0.35 -27.30 -4.98
CA ASP A 57 0.25 -27.18 -3.53
C ASP A 57 0.10 -25.70 -3.13
N VAL A 58 -1.13 -25.33 -2.78
CA VAL A 58 -1.49 -23.95 -2.41
C VAL A 58 -0.68 -23.43 -1.21
N SER A 59 -0.23 -24.32 -0.30
CA SER A 59 0.57 -23.92 0.87
C SER A 59 1.93 -23.34 0.49
N GLN A 60 2.46 -23.70 -0.68
CA GLN A 60 3.73 -23.22 -1.22
C GLN A 60 3.60 -21.89 -1.97
N ASN A 61 2.38 -21.42 -2.24
CA ASN A 61 2.10 -20.20 -2.98
C ASN A 61 2.21 -18.96 -2.08
N ALA A 62 3.44 -18.62 -1.69
CA ALA A 62 3.70 -17.50 -0.79
C ALA A 62 3.66 -16.13 -1.48
N TYR A 63 3.98 -16.07 -2.79
CA TYR A 63 3.93 -14.83 -3.57
C TYR A 63 3.58 -15.15 -5.02
N VAL A 64 2.29 -15.09 -5.34
CA VAL A 64 1.77 -15.56 -6.63
C VAL A 64 0.60 -14.71 -7.13
N PHE A 65 0.40 -14.69 -8.44
CA PHE A 65 -0.86 -14.27 -9.05
C PHE A 65 -1.92 -15.37 -8.89
N GLU A 66 -3.19 -14.98 -8.97
CA GLU A 66 -4.34 -15.89 -9.06
C GLU A 66 -4.37 -16.96 -7.94
N ARG A 67 -4.07 -16.55 -6.68
CA ARG A 67 -4.10 -17.48 -5.56
C ARG A 67 -5.53 -17.88 -5.22
N ASP A 68 -5.81 -19.17 -5.27
CA ASP A 68 -7.10 -19.72 -4.82
C ASP A 68 -7.26 -19.63 -3.30
N VAL A 69 -8.48 -19.28 -2.87
CA VAL A 69 -8.93 -19.31 -1.47
C VAL A 69 -10.29 -19.98 -1.40
N THR A 70 -10.53 -20.74 -0.32
CA THR A 70 -11.77 -21.47 -0.12
C THR A 70 -12.65 -20.78 0.90
N PHE A 71 -13.87 -20.43 0.50
CA PHE A 71 -14.90 -19.93 1.39
C PHE A 71 -15.75 -21.07 1.93
N GLN A 72 -16.04 -21.03 3.22
CA GLN A 72 -17.03 -21.87 3.86
C GLN A 72 -18.37 -21.14 3.85
N ASN A 73 -19.36 -21.68 3.15
CA ASN A 73 -20.69 -21.10 3.07
C ASN A 73 -21.56 -21.53 4.27
N PRO A 74 -22.56 -20.72 4.68
CA PRO A 74 -23.43 -21.04 5.81
C PRO A 74 -24.22 -22.35 5.65
N ASP A 75 -24.45 -22.81 4.41
CA ASP A 75 -25.12 -24.06 4.08
C ASP A 75 -24.20 -25.29 4.14
N GLY A 76 -22.95 -25.12 4.56
CA GLY A 76 -21.93 -26.17 4.62
C GLY A 76 -21.23 -26.46 3.30
N THR A 77 -21.58 -25.80 2.21
CA THR A 77 -20.87 -25.91 0.93
C THR A 77 -19.62 -25.06 0.92
N THR A 78 -18.74 -25.32 -0.04
CA THR A 78 -17.54 -24.50 -0.27
C THR A 78 -17.61 -23.81 -1.63
N SER A 79 -17.04 -22.61 -1.71
CA SER A 79 -16.82 -21.92 -2.97
C SER A 79 -15.35 -21.47 -3.06
N ILE A 80 -14.83 -21.38 -4.28
CA ILE A 80 -13.44 -20.95 -4.52
C ILE A 80 -13.47 -19.50 -4.99
N GLY A 81 -12.72 -18.65 -4.29
CA GLY A 81 -12.36 -17.31 -4.75
C GLY A 81 -10.91 -17.28 -5.21
N ARG A 82 -10.54 -16.20 -5.89
CA ARG A 82 -9.20 -16.06 -6.44
C ARG A 82 -8.68 -14.65 -6.23
N ILE A 83 -7.53 -14.55 -5.55
CA ILE A 83 -6.85 -13.29 -5.26
C ILE A 83 -6.00 -12.92 -6.46
N ASP A 84 -6.14 -11.70 -6.99
CA ASP A 84 -5.39 -11.26 -8.17
C ASP A 84 -3.87 -11.29 -7.93
N LEU A 85 -3.39 -10.75 -6.79
CA LEU A 85 -2.00 -10.90 -6.35
C LEU A 85 -1.94 -11.07 -4.84
N TYR A 86 -1.24 -12.10 -4.40
CA TYR A 86 -1.04 -12.43 -2.99
C TYR A 86 0.43 -12.46 -2.62
N LYS A 87 0.77 -11.88 -1.46
CA LYS A 87 2.08 -12.06 -0.83
C LYS A 87 1.92 -12.33 0.66
N ARG A 88 2.32 -13.54 1.08
CA ARG A 88 2.22 -13.99 2.47
C ARG A 88 2.88 -13.02 3.43
N GLY A 89 2.17 -12.65 4.51
CA GLY A 89 2.65 -11.72 5.52
C GLY A 89 2.78 -10.27 5.08
N CYS A 90 2.44 -9.95 3.82
CA CYS A 90 2.50 -8.61 3.28
C CYS A 90 1.12 -8.09 2.90
N PHE A 91 0.48 -8.68 1.89
CA PHE A 91 -0.79 -8.15 1.38
C PHE A 91 -1.65 -9.16 0.61
N VAL A 92 -2.93 -8.83 0.50
CA VAL A 92 -3.88 -9.27 -0.52
C VAL A 92 -4.13 -8.07 -1.44
N LEU A 93 -4.09 -8.30 -2.76
CA LEU A 93 -4.35 -7.25 -3.75
C LEU A 93 -5.47 -7.67 -4.68
N GLU A 94 -6.40 -6.74 -4.91
CA GLU A 94 -7.48 -6.81 -5.89
C GLU A 94 -7.29 -5.74 -6.94
N ALA A 95 -7.33 -6.11 -8.21
CA ALA A 95 -7.20 -5.21 -9.35
C ALA A 95 -8.57 -4.89 -9.95
N LYS A 96 -8.71 -3.67 -10.42
CA LYS A 96 -9.85 -3.18 -11.21
C LYS A 96 -9.31 -2.35 -12.37
N GLN A 97 -10.14 -2.12 -13.36
CA GLN A 97 -9.85 -1.15 -14.41
C GLN A 97 -11.09 -0.32 -14.69
N GLY A 98 -11.02 0.95 -14.33
CA GLY A 98 -11.97 1.97 -14.72
C GLY A 98 -11.76 2.40 -16.17
N SER A 99 -12.69 3.18 -16.70
CA SER A 99 -12.56 3.88 -17.97
C SER A 99 -12.45 5.37 -17.76
N GLU A 100 -11.74 6.06 -18.65
CA GLU A 100 -11.73 7.52 -18.66
C GLU A 100 -13.09 8.06 -19.11
N GLN A 101 -13.45 9.25 -18.62
CA GLN A 101 -14.59 10.00 -19.10
C GLN A 101 -14.23 10.52 -20.50
N THR A 102 -14.92 10.04 -21.55
CA THR A 102 -14.69 10.56 -22.88
C THR A 102 -15.29 11.97 -22.99
N ALA A 103 -14.54 12.90 -23.57
CA ALA A 103 -14.95 14.31 -23.74
C ALA A 103 -16.25 14.48 -24.56
N ASN A 104 -16.87 13.40 -25.01
CA ASN A 104 -18.13 13.36 -25.75
C ASN A 104 -19.36 13.07 -24.89
N ASP A 105 -19.21 12.97 -23.57
CA ASP A 105 -20.36 12.94 -22.66
C ASP A 105 -20.84 14.36 -22.36
N ASP A 106 -21.17 15.12 -23.44
CA ASP A 106 -21.87 16.39 -23.33
C ASP A 106 -23.27 16.11 -22.79
N PRO A 107 -23.64 16.65 -21.61
CA PRO A 107 -24.97 16.42 -21.04
C PRO A 107 -26.10 16.98 -21.90
N PHE A 108 -25.79 17.69 -23.00
CA PHE A 108 -26.76 18.31 -23.90
C PHE A 108 -27.01 17.52 -25.19
N GLU A 109 -26.26 16.43 -25.47
CA GLU A 109 -26.47 15.60 -26.65
C GLU A 109 -27.54 14.50 -26.39
N LEU A 110 -28.80 14.90 -26.30
CA LEU A 110 -29.97 14.06 -26.01
C LEU A 110 -30.37 13.11 -27.15
N VAL A 111 -29.56 12.87 -28.16
CA VAL A 111 -29.96 12.08 -29.36
C VAL A 111 -28.92 11.03 -29.81
N ALA A 112 -27.83 10.80 -29.10
CA ALA A 112 -26.95 9.68 -29.45
C ALA A 112 -27.32 8.43 -28.63
N LYS A 113 -27.58 7.32 -29.31
CA LYS A 113 -27.82 6.00 -28.69
C LYS A 113 -26.69 5.72 -27.70
N PRO A 114 -26.99 5.35 -26.42
CA PRO A 114 -25.96 5.08 -25.45
C PRO A 114 -25.02 4.01 -26.01
N LYS A 115 -23.73 4.36 -26.21
CA LYS A 115 -22.68 3.36 -26.42
C LYS A 115 -22.79 2.39 -25.25
N LYS A 116 -23.06 1.11 -25.53
CA LYS A 116 -23.10 0.05 -24.50
C LYS A 116 -21.75 0.05 -23.82
N THR A 117 -21.62 0.72 -22.68
CA THR A 117 -20.50 0.53 -21.76
C THR A 117 -20.41 -0.95 -21.45
N LYS A 118 -19.24 -1.55 -21.65
CA LYS A 118 -19.02 -2.96 -21.32
C LYS A 118 -19.44 -3.15 -19.86
N LYS A 119 -20.36 -4.08 -19.62
CA LYS A 119 -20.91 -4.36 -18.29
C LYS A 119 -19.74 -4.64 -17.32
N GLY A 120 -19.52 -3.77 -16.34
CA GLY A 120 -18.47 -3.90 -15.33
C GLY A 120 -17.40 -2.81 -15.31
N THR A 121 -17.34 -1.91 -16.31
CA THR A 121 -16.36 -0.82 -16.31
C THR A 121 -17.01 0.45 -15.77
N ALA A 122 -16.51 0.95 -14.65
CA ALA A 122 -16.97 2.19 -14.05
C ALA A 122 -16.14 3.38 -14.57
N VAL A 123 -16.80 4.51 -14.87
CA VAL A 123 -16.13 5.74 -15.35
C VAL A 123 -15.43 6.41 -14.16
N ARG A 124 -14.14 6.67 -14.28
CA ARG A 124 -13.30 7.33 -13.28
C ARG A 124 -13.86 8.71 -12.93
N GLY A 125 -13.75 9.09 -11.65
CA GLY A 125 -14.30 10.35 -11.15
C GLY A 125 -15.82 10.36 -10.95
N THR A 126 -16.52 9.24 -11.15
CA THR A 126 -17.95 9.10 -10.87
C THR A 126 -18.20 8.29 -9.60
N LYS A 127 -19.39 8.48 -8.98
CA LYS A 127 -19.83 7.66 -7.86
C LYS A 127 -19.80 6.16 -8.19
N GLY A 128 -20.11 5.77 -9.43
CA GLY A 128 -20.06 4.38 -9.86
C GLY A 128 -18.66 3.77 -9.78
N TRP A 129 -17.64 4.57 -10.03
CA TRP A 129 -16.25 4.17 -9.87
C TRP A 129 -15.87 4.05 -8.38
N ASP A 130 -16.25 5.02 -7.53
CA ASP A 130 -16.02 4.93 -6.10
C ASP A 130 -16.71 3.68 -5.51
N ASP A 131 -17.94 3.39 -5.90
CA ASP A 131 -18.68 2.19 -5.48
C ASP A 131 -17.97 0.89 -5.96
N ALA A 132 -17.35 0.90 -7.13
CA ALA A 132 -16.57 -0.24 -7.64
C ALA A 132 -15.29 -0.46 -6.81
N MET A 133 -14.59 0.61 -6.45
CA MET A 133 -13.39 0.54 -5.60
C MET A 133 -13.73 0.06 -4.17
N VAL A 134 -14.85 0.52 -3.61
CA VAL A 134 -15.36 0.02 -2.31
C VAL A 134 -15.70 -1.46 -2.37
N LYS A 135 -16.33 -1.93 -3.45
CA LYS A 135 -16.61 -3.37 -3.66
C LYS A 135 -15.34 -4.20 -3.78
N ALA A 136 -14.33 -3.69 -4.52
CA ALA A 136 -13.03 -4.35 -4.65
C ALA A 136 -12.34 -4.49 -3.29
N ARG A 137 -12.37 -3.44 -2.47
CA ARG A 137 -11.89 -3.48 -1.09
C ARG A 137 -12.61 -4.56 -0.28
N GLY A 138 -13.95 -4.59 -0.32
CA GLY A 138 -14.75 -5.61 0.38
C GLY A 138 -14.42 -7.04 -0.08
N GLN A 139 -14.14 -7.23 -1.36
CA GLN A 139 -13.68 -8.50 -1.93
C GLN A 139 -12.30 -8.90 -1.39
N ALA A 140 -11.34 -7.98 -1.38
CA ALA A 140 -10.02 -8.20 -0.80
C ALA A 140 -10.08 -8.55 0.71
N GLU A 141 -10.98 -7.89 1.48
CA GLU A 141 -11.22 -8.22 2.89
C GLU A 141 -11.76 -9.65 3.07
N GLN A 142 -12.69 -10.06 2.22
CA GLN A 142 -13.23 -11.44 2.27
C GLN A 142 -12.14 -12.46 1.95
N TYR A 143 -11.31 -12.20 0.96
CA TYR A 143 -10.17 -13.05 0.63
C TYR A 143 -9.16 -13.14 1.78
N ALA A 144 -8.81 -12.03 2.40
CA ALA A 144 -7.91 -12.02 3.54
C ALA A 144 -8.44 -12.88 4.70
N ARG A 145 -9.76 -12.85 4.94
CA ARG A 145 -10.40 -13.67 5.99
C ARG A 145 -10.50 -15.15 5.63
N ALA A 146 -10.49 -15.48 4.34
CA ALA A 146 -10.55 -16.87 3.84
C ALA A 146 -9.16 -17.52 3.71
N LEU A 147 -8.08 -16.80 3.98
CA LEU A 147 -6.73 -17.37 4.00
C LEU A 147 -6.60 -18.43 5.08
N PRO A 148 -5.81 -19.49 4.85
CA PRO A 148 -5.48 -20.47 5.87
C PRO A 148 -4.89 -19.81 7.13
N THR A 149 -5.20 -20.37 8.31
CA THR A 149 -4.73 -19.83 9.59
C THR A 149 -3.19 -19.74 9.65
N ASP A 150 -2.50 -20.68 9.03
CA ASP A 150 -1.03 -20.72 8.98
C ASP A 150 -0.42 -19.58 8.15
N ASP A 151 -1.15 -19.04 7.20
CA ASP A 151 -0.71 -17.86 6.43
C ASP A 151 -0.85 -16.58 7.26
N GLY A 152 -1.74 -16.57 8.24
CA GLY A 152 -2.13 -15.41 9.03
C GLY A 152 -2.84 -14.35 8.18
N TRP A 153 -3.32 -13.30 8.83
CA TRP A 153 -3.89 -12.16 8.10
C TRP A 153 -2.78 -11.19 7.68
N PRO A 154 -2.73 -10.81 6.39
CA PRO A 154 -1.76 -9.85 5.91
C PRO A 154 -2.04 -8.46 6.50
N PRO A 155 -1.01 -7.67 6.80
CA PRO A 155 -1.19 -6.33 7.34
C PRO A 155 -1.77 -5.33 6.33
N PHE A 156 -1.73 -5.62 5.02
CA PHE A 156 -2.26 -4.73 3.99
C PHE A 156 -3.29 -5.39 3.10
N LEU A 157 -4.29 -4.59 2.71
CA LEU A 157 -5.07 -4.78 1.50
C LEU A 157 -4.71 -3.69 0.52
N ILE A 158 -4.58 -4.06 -0.75
CA ILE A 158 -4.29 -3.14 -1.84
C ILE A 158 -5.42 -3.26 -2.86
N VAL A 159 -5.96 -2.13 -3.29
CA VAL A 159 -6.88 -2.08 -4.42
C VAL A 159 -6.23 -1.24 -5.51
N VAL A 160 -6.13 -1.80 -6.70
CA VAL A 160 -5.49 -1.14 -7.84
C VAL A 160 -6.53 -0.86 -8.91
N ASP A 161 -6.66 0.39 -9.33
CA ASP A 161 -7.24 0.73 -10.63
C ASP A 161 -6.09 0.82 -11.63
N VAL A 162 -5.99 -0.19 -12.49
CA VAL A 162 -4.88 -0.35 -13.46
C VAL A 162 -4.75 0.89 -14.34
N GLY A 163 -3.56 1.49 -14.32
CA GLY A 163 -3.28 2.71 -15.07
C GLY A 163 -3.75 4.01 -14.39
N HIS A 164 -4.35 3.96 -13.18
CA HIS A 164 -4.89 5.15 -12.55
C HIS A 164 -4.43 5.37 -11.11
N SER A 165 -4.68 4.41 -10.20
CA SER A 165 -4.38 4.62 -8.79
C SER A 165 -4.16 3.31 -8.02
N ILE A 166 -3.48 3.44 -6.86
CA ILE A 166 -3.24 2.37 -5.90
C ILE A 166 -3.79 2.83 -4.55
N GLU A 167 -4.72 2.08 -3.97
CA GLU A 167 -5.30 2.35 -2.65
C GLU A 167 -4.74 1.40 -1.61
N LEU A 168 -4.33 1.94 -0.47
CA LEU A 168 -3.75 1.18 0.63
C LEU A 168 -4.69 1.16 1.83
N PHE A 169 -4.91 -0.03 2.39
CA PHE A 169 -5.64 -0.23 3.63
C PHE A 169 -4.82 -1.13 4.55
N ALA A 170 -4.75 -0.80 5.85
CA ALA A 170 -3.90 -1.52 6.79
C ALA A 170 -4.65 -2.00 8.03
N ASP A 171 -4.30 -3.21 8.50
CA ASP A 171 -4.62 -3.75 9.81
C ASP A 171 -3.34 -4.29 10.47
N PHE A 172 -2.65 -3.44 11.23
CA PHE A 172 -1.43 -3.83 11.95
C PHE A 172 -1.71 -4.68 13.18
N THR A 173 -2.98 -4.78 13.61
CA THR A 173 -3.36 -5.70 14.69
C THR A 173 -3.38 -7.15 14.22
N LYS A 174 -3.34 -7.37 12.91
CA LYS A 174 -3.44 -8.68 12.27
C LYS A 174 -4.67 -9.47 12.73
N SER A 175 -5.75 -8.77 12.99
CA SER A 175 -7.03 -9.38 13.36
C SER A 175 -7.86 -9.81 12.15
N GLY A 176 -7.54 -9.26 10.96
CA GLY A 176 -8.32 -9.42 9.74
C GLY A 176 -9.71 -8.81 9.81
N LYS A 177 -9.98 -8.02 10.88
CA LYS A 177 -11.33 -7.49 11.16
C LYS A 177 -11.54 -6.11 10.60
N THR A 178 -10.52 -5.25 10.63
CA THR A 178 -10.69 -3.85 10.29
C THR A 178 -9.45 -3.32 9.58
N TYR A 179 -9.54 -3.20 8.27
CA TYR A 179 -8.53 -2.53 7.47
C TYR A 179 -8.89 -1.06 7.30
N LEU A 180 -8.08 -0.16 7.82
CA LEU A 180 -8.27 1.28 7.73
C LEU A 180 -7.47 1.88 6.58
N GLN A 181 -7.92 2.99 6.04
CA GLN A 181 -7.19 3.77 5.03
C GLN A 181 -5.80 4.14 5.52
N PHE A 182 -4.77 3.85 4.74
CA PHE A 182 -3.37 4.02 5.16
C PHE A 182 -2.60 4.93 4.17
N PRO A 183 -1.83 5.90 4.66
CA PRO A 183 -1.58 6.21 6.07
C PRO A 183 -2.75 6.93 6.77
N ASP A 184 -3.62 7.56 6.03
CA ASP A 184 -4.78 8.32 6.50
C ASP A 184 -5.82 8.47 5.36
N PRO A 185 -7.07 8.94 5.66
CA PRO A 185 -8.14 9.08 4.65
C PRO A 185 -7.85 10.06 3.52
N ALA A 186 -6.92 11.01 3.68
CA ALA A 186 -6.59 12.00 2.64
C ALA A 186 -5.52 11.49 1.66
N SER A 187 -4.68 10.51 2.09
CA SER A 187 -3.51 10.07 1.34
C SER A 187 -3.43 8.55 1.09
N PHE A 188 -4.50 7.80 1.39
CA PHE A 188 -4.55 6.35 1.15
C PHE A 188 -4.57 5.97 -0.34
N ARG A 189 -5.09 6.87 -1.19
CA ARG A 189 -5.15 6.70 -2.64
C ARG A 189 -3.96 7.40 -3.28
N ILE A 190 -3.11 6.63 -3.91
CA ILE A 190 -1.89 7.08 -4.59
C ILE A 190 -2.19 7.12 -6.08
N PRO A 191 -2.39 8.31 -6.70
CA PRO A 191 -2.48 8.43 -8.15
C PRO A 191 -1.22 7.90 -8.82
N LEU A 192 -1.33 7.35 -10.03
CA LEU A 192 -0.18 6.78 -10.74
C LEU A 192 0.93 7.82 -10.97
N ALA A 193 0.56 9.07 -11.31
CA ALA A 193 1.49 10.18 -11.45
C ALA A 193 2.31 10.47 -10.17
N SER A 194 1.76 10.16 -8.98
CA SER A 194 2.47 10.33 -7.70
C SER A 194 3.64 9.36 -7.52
N LEU A 195 3.81 8.36 -8.38
CA LEU A 195 5.00 7.51 -8.39
C LEU A 195 6.27 8.26 -8.81
N ASN A 196 6.17 9.47 -9.36
CA ASN A 196 7.32 10.36 -9.55
C ASN A 196 7.97 10.76 -8.21
N ASP A 197 7.20 10.78 -7.12
CA ASP A 197 7.73 11.03 -5.79
C ASP A 197 8.46 9.78 -5.24
N PRO A 198 9.77 9.88 -4.91
CA PRO A 198 10.53 8.77 -4.35
C PRO A 198 9.98 8.27 -3.01
N GLU A 199 9.32 9.13 -2.21
CA GLU A 199 8.71 8.72 -0.93
C GLU A 199 7.53 7.78 -1.16
N GLN A 200 6.71 8.02 -2.18
CA GLN A 200 5.61 7.13 -2.52
C GLN A 200 6.13 5.77 -3.00
N ARG A 201 7.20 5.76 -3.83
CA ARG A 201 7.83 4.50 -4.24
C ARG A 201 8.45 3.75 -3.05
N ALA A 202 9.13 4.45 -2.15
CA ALA A 202 9.70 3.85 -0.95
C ALA A 202 8.60 3.26 -0.03
N LYS A 203 7.47 3.96 0.14
CA LYS A 203 6.31 3.46 0.88
C LYS A 203 5.78 2.16 0.27
N LEU A 204 5.53 2.14 -1.03
CA LEU A 204 5.07 0.94 -1.73
C LEU A 204 6.09 -0.20 -1.64
N ARG A 205 7.38 0.07 -1.86
CA ARG A 205 8.45 -0.92 -1.66
C ARG A 205 8.38 -1.54 -0.26
N THR A 206 8.17 -0.71 0.76
CA THR A 206 8.07 -1.18 2.16
C THR A 206 6.84 -2.06 2.37
N VAL A 207 5.69 -1.74 1.75
CA VAL A 207 4.49 -2.61 1.77
C VAL A 207 4.83 -3.99 1.19
N TRP A 208 5.67 -4.06 0.15
CA TRP A 208 6.09 -5.32 -0.48
C TRP A 208 7.12 -6.11 0.33
N THR A 209 7.98 -5.45 1.11
CA THR A 209 9.17 -6.08 1.69
C THR A 209 9.16 -6.17 3.20
N ASP A 210 8.70 -5.14 3.90
CA ASP A 210 8.64 -5.06 5.37
C ASP A 210 7.44 -4.22 5.83
N PRO A 211 6.20 -4.70 5.55
CA PRO A 211 4.99 -3.92 5.80
C PRO A 211 4.80 -3.56 7.28
N LEU A 212 5.32 -4.37 8.22
CA LEU A 212 5.16 -4.11 9.64
C LEU A 212 6.02 -2.96 10.17
N SER A 213 7.04 -2.54 9.43
CA SER A 213 7.82 -1.32 9.77
C SER A 213 7.01 -0.04 9.55
N LEU A 214 5.91 -0.11 8.79
CA LEU A 214 4.98 0.98 8.58
C LEU A 214 3.98 1.17 9.72
N ASP A 215 3.91 0.23 10.67
CA ASP A 215 3.02 0.33 11.84
C ASP A 215 3.37 1.57 12.68
N PRO A 216 2.43 2.54 12.82
CA PRO A 216 2.64 3.75 13.60
C PRO A 216 3.05 3.47 15.05
N SER A 217 2.50 2.41 15.66
CA SER A 217 2.80 2.02 17.04
C SER A 217 4.26 1.59 17.18
N ARG A 218 4.78 0.82 16.22
CA ARG A 218 6.19 0.41 16.20
C ARG A 218 7.13 1.59 15.96
N ARG A 219 6.76 2.49 15.06
CA ARG A 219 7.54 3.72 14.79
C ARG A 219 7.60 4.59 16.03
N SER A 220 6.46 4.83 16.70
CA SER A 220 6.39 5.59 17.95
C SER A 220 7.24 4.94 19.06
N ALA A 221 7.12 3.62 19.25
CA ALA A 221 7.89 2.89 20.25
C ALA A 221 9.41 2.95 19.97
N LYS A 222 9.83 2.88 18.68
CA LYS A 222 11.22 3.01 18.28
C LYS A 222 11.75 4.40 18.60
N VAL A 223 11.04 5.46 18.20
CA VAL A 223 11.43 6.85 18.48
C VAL A 223 11.52 7.09 19.99
N THR A 224 10.55 6.61 20.77
CA THR A 224 10.55 6.73 22.23
C THR A 224 11.78 6.05 22.84
N ARG A 225 12.13 4.85 22.38
CA ARG A 225 13.31 4.12 22.85
C ARG A 225 14.62 4.85 22.50
N GLU A 226 14.76 5.30 21.26
CA GLU A 226 15.92 6.06 20.81
C GLU A 226 16.09 7.36 21.60
N LEU A 227 14.99 8.04 21.90
CA LEU A 227 14.98 9.25 22.71
C LEU A 227 15.42 8.95 24.16
N ALA A 228 14.88 7.89 24.77
CA ALA A 228 15.27 7.44 26.10
C ALA A 228 16.75 7.08 26.18
N ASP A 229 17.29 6.36 25.17
CA ASP A 229 18.71 6.01 25.10
C ASP A 229 19.61 7.25 24.97
N ARG A 230 19.21 8.24 24.17
CA ARG A 230 19.95 9.51 24.03
C ARG A 230 19.94 10.31 25.34
N LEU A 231 18.79 10.37 26.01
CA LEU A 231 18.68 11.03 27.32
C LEU A 231 19.49 10.34 28.39
N ALA A 232 19.51 9.00 28.42
CA ALA A 232 20.34 8.23 29.33
C ALA A 232 21.86 8.47 29.12
N LYS A 233 22.30 8.54 27.84
CA LYS A 233 23.68 8.88 27.50
C LYS A 233 24.03 10.30 27.93
N LEU A 234 23.14 11.26 27.70
CA LEU A 234 23.34 12.65 28.16
C LEU A 234 23.43 12.75 29.68
N ALA A 235 22.51 12.06 30.41
CA ALA A 235 22.57 12.01 31.87
C ALA A 235 23.92 11.53 32.39
N LYS A 236 24.37 10.37 31.87
CA LYS A 236 25.69 9.81 32.24
C LYS A 236 26.86 10.75 31.95
N SER A 237 26.83 11.45 30.83
CA SER A 237 27.85 12.43 30.47
C SER A 237 27.88 13.63 31.42
N LEU A 238 26.71 14.14 31.82
CA LEU A 238 26.60 15.24 32.77
C LEU A 238 27.04 14.83 34.18
N GLU A 239 26.67 13.64 34.63
CA GLU A 239 27.11 13.07 35.90
C GLU A 239 28.63 12.85 35.93
N ALA A 240 29.21 12.33 34.83
CA ALA A 240 30.67 12.19 34.69
C ALA A 240 31.38 13.54 34.72
N SER A 241 30.71 14.62 34.28
CA SER A 241 31.22 15.99 34.39
C SER A 241 30.98 16.63 35.76
N LYS A 242 30.68 15.81 36.80
CA LYS A 242 30.47 16.20 38.21
C LYS A 242 29.28 17.12 38.47
N TYR A 243 28.29 17.16 37.58
CA TYR A 243 27.03 17.82 37.91
C TYR A 243 26.18 17.00 38.90
N ASP A 244 25.50 17.69 39.77
CA ASP A 244 24.62 17.04 40.75
C ASP A 244 23.51 16.25 40.10
N PRO A 245 23.27 14.95 40.42
CA PRO A 245 22.29 14.10 39.77
C PRO A 245 20.88 14.65 39.86
N GLY A 246 20.49 15.34 40.91
CA GLY A 246 19.18 15.97 41.08
C GLY A 246 18.98 17.11 40.09
N ARG A 247 20.01 17.93 39.85
CA ARG A 247 19.98 18.99 38.84
C ARG A 247 19.92 18.44 37.42
N VAL A 248 20.67 17.36 37.14
CA VAL A 248 20.66 16.65 35.85
C VAL A 248 19.24 16.13 35.56
N SER A 249 18.62 15.46 36.54
CA SER A 249 17.25 14.97 36.43
C SER A 249 16.25 16.09 36.15
N GLN A 250 16.31 17.19 36.90
CA GLN A 250 15.42 18.34 36.68
C GLN A 250 15.61 18.98 35.29
N PHE A 251 16.84 19.07 34.79
CA PHE A 251 17.16 19.58 33.46
C PHE A 251 16.54 18.69 32.39
N LEU A 252 16.74 17.37 32.47
CA LEU A 252 16.19 16.42 31.50
C LEU A 252 14.65 16.44 31.50
N MET A 253 14.01 16.53 32.66
CA MET A 253 12.55 16.66 32.76
C MET A 253 12.02 17.97 32.13
N ARG A 254 12.77 19.07 32.23
CA ARG A 254 12.41 20.33 31.54
C ARG A 254 12.57 20.23 30.04
N CYS A 255 13.59 19.52 29.53
CA CYS A 255 13.76 19.25 28.10
C CYS A 255 12.56 18.45 27.55
N LEU A 256 12.16 17.38 28.24
CA LEU A 256 10.99 16.57 27.83
C LEU A 256 9.69 17.38 27.81
N ARG A 257 9.46 18.25 28.79
CA ARG A 257 8.23 19.09 28.83
C ARG A 257 8.12 20.06 27.64
N LYS A 258 9.25 20.59 27.14
CA LYS A 258 9.25 21.54 26.01
C LYS A 258 9.04 20.89 24.64
N THR A 259 9.22 19.60 24.52
CA THR A 259 9.05 18.86 23.25
C THR A 259 7.63 18.35 23.06
N TRP A 260 6.74 18.48 24.07
CA TRP A 260 5.36 17.96 24.03
C TRP A 260 4.28 19.08 24.11
N THR A 261 4.67 20.32 23.90
CA THR A 261 3.80 21.49 23.69
C THR A 261 4.06 22.07 22.30
#